data_4842100c950f55ffebf945d3a1c118a7
#
_entry.id   4842100c950f55ffebf945d3a1c118a7
#
_cell.length_a   1.000
_cell.length_b   1.000
_cell.length_c   1.000
_cell.angle_alpha   90.00
_cell.angle_beta   90.00
_cell.angle_gamma   90.00
#
_symmetry.space_group_name_H-M   'P 1'
#
loop_
_entity.id
_entity.type
_entity.pdbx_description
1 polymer ?
#
loop_
_entity_poly.entity_id
_entity_poly.type
_entity_poly.pdbx_seq_one_letter_code
_entity_poly.pdbx_strand_id
1 'polypeptide(L)'
;MVKELLTPDYIFEASWEVCNKVGGIYTVLSTRANTLQTNFHDRVFFVGPDFWQGKENPLFIESQNLCAAWKKYAIEKDNLSVRVGRWNIPGEPIVILVDFQPFFAQKNEIYTEMWEHYQVDSLHAYGDYDEASMFAYATGKVVESFYRYNLTETDKVVFQAHEWMTGMAALYLQTAVPEIATIFTTHATSIGRSIAGNNKPLYDYLFAYNGDQMAQELNMESKHSIEKQTAHYVDCFTTVSEITNNECKELLDKPADVILMNGFEDDFVPKGATFTGKRKRARAVMLRVANSLLGQEFDDDTLIIGTSGRYEFKNKGIDVFLESLNRLNRDKNLKKKVLAFVNVPSWVGDPREDLQRRLKKKDEHYTTPLEVPFITHWLHNMTHDQVLDMLKYLGMNNRPEDKVKVIFVPCYQDGKDGILNKHYYDLILGEDLSVYPSYYEPWGYTPLESVAFRVPTITTDLAGFGLWVNSLKNQHGIDDGVEVLHSSDYNYSEVADGIKDTIALFSTKTDAEIKEIRKRAAQVAEQALWKHFIQYYYEAYDIALRNAMKRQLG
;
A
#
# COMPACT_ATOMS: atom_id res chain seq x y z
N MET A 1 16.33 -33.30 8.18
CA MET A 1 15.27 -33.60 7.20
C MET A 1 14.56 -32.29 6.90
N VAL A 2 14.56 -31.85 5.63
CA VAL A 2 13.75 -30.70 5.22
C VAL A 2 12.30 -31.14 5.36
N LYS A 3 11.50 -30.44 6.15
CA LYS A 3 10.07 -30.72 6.31
C LYS A 3 9.39 -30.50 4.95
N GLU A 4 8.78 -31.55 4.40
CA GLU A 4 7.98 -31.41 3.19
C GLU A 4 6.71 -30.61 3.50
N LEU A 5 6.54 -29.49 2.78
CA LEU A 5 5.37 -28.64 2.93
C LEU A 5 4.17 -29.23 2.20
N LEU A 6 3.00 -29.20 2.84
CA LEU A 6 1.75 -29.51 2.16
C LEU A 6 1.42 -28.38 1.18
N THR A 7 1.03 -28.77 -0.02
CA THR A 7 0.68 -27.85 -1.10
C THR A 7 -0.83 -27.96 -1.38
N PRO A 8 -1.56 -26.85 -1.50
CA PRO A 8 -2.97 -26.89 -1.88
C PRO A 8 -3.15 -27.35 -3.33
N ASP A 9 -4.26 -28.01 -3.59
CA ASP A 9 -4.70 -28.34 -4.95
C ASP A 9 -5.47 -27.16 -5.57
N TYR A 10 -6.22 -26.42 -4.75
CA TYR A 10 -6.99 -25.24 -5.14
C TYR A 10 -6.83 -24.10 -4.12
N ILE A 11 -6.77 -22.87 -4.64
CA ILE A 11 -6.65 -21.65 -3.86
C ILE A 11 -7.78 -20.69 -4.23
N PHE A 12 -8.50 -20.20 -3.22
CA PHE A 12 -9.43 -19.08 -3.34
C PHE A 12 -8.89 -17.91 -2.55
N GLU A 13 -8.85 -16.75 -3.15
CA GLU A 13 -8.49 -15.49 -2.46
C GLU A 13 -9.60 -14.47 -2.62
N ALA A 14 -10.06 -13.91 -1.52
CA ALA A 14 -11.09 -12.89 -1.51
C ALA A 14 -10.55 -11.54 -1.06
N SER A 15 -10.88 -10.50 -1.80
CA SER A 15 -10.57 -9.13 -1.46
C SER A 15 -11.57 -8.16 -2.09
N TRP A 16 -11.85 -7.08 -1.37
CA TRP A 16 -12.58 -5.92 -1.89
C TRP A 16 -11.91 -5.29 -3.12
N GLU A 17 -10.60 -5.51 -3.26
CA GLU A 17 -9.78 -4.92 -4.32
C GLU A 17 -9.56 -5.85 -5.54
N VAL A 18 -10.20 -6.98 -5.62
CA VAL A 18 -10.18 -7.84 -6.83
C VAL A 18 -10.94 -7.15 -7.97
N CYS A 19 -10.27 -6.88 -9.08
CA CYS A 19 -10.80 -6.10 -10.20
C CYS A 19 -11.31 -4.70 -9.80
N ASN A 20 -10.86 -4.18 -8.67
CA ASN A 20 -11.30 -2.93 -8.08
C ASN A 20 -10.10 -2.20 -7.46
N LYS A 21 -9.49 -1.28 -8.20
CA LYS A 21 -8.27 -0.60 -7.79
C LYS A 21 -8.58 0.51 -6.79
N VAL A 22 -8.38 0.23 -5.50
CA VAL A 22 -8.59 1.17 -4.39
C VAL A 22 -7.28 1.53 -3.69
N GLY A 23 -6.45 0.54 -3.34
CA GLY A 23 -5.25 0.76 -2.53
C GLY A 23 -4.13 -0.25 -2.74
N GLY A 24 -3.31 -0.43 -1.71
CA GLY A 24 -2.11 -1.28 -1.76
C GLY A 24 -2.40 -2.79 -1.84
N ILE A 25 -3.56 -3.24 -1.41
CA ILE A 25 -3.93 -4.66 -1.51
C ILE A 25 -4.07 -5.06 -2.97
N TYR A 26 -4.63 -4.18 -3.80
CA TYR A 26 -4.65 -4.38 -5.25
C TYR A 26 -3.25 -4.69 -5.81
N THR A 27 -2.24 -3.95 -5.38
CA THR A 27 -0.86 -4.16 -5.82
C THR A 27 -0.33 -5.52 -5.36
N VAL A 28 -0.59 -5.92 -4.12
CA VAL A 28 -0.22 -7.24 -3.60
C VAL A 28 -0.79 -8.36 -4.47
N LEU A 29 -2.11 -8.33 -4.68
CA LEU A 29 -2.81 -9.39 -5.41
C LEU A 29 -2.44 -9.41 -6.89
N SER A 30 -2.49 -8.26 -7.55
CA SER A 30 -2.29 -8.15 -9.00
C SER A 30 -0.86 -8.46 -9.42
N THR A 31 0.14 -8.09 -8.62
CA THR A 31 1.55 -8.37 -8.93
C THR A 31 1.96 -9.80 -8.58
N ARG A 32 1.30 -10.43 -7.60
CA ARG A 32 1.56 -11.83 -7.22
C ARG A 32 0.82 -12.84 -8.10
N ALA A 33 -0.26 -12.44 -8.74
CA ALA A 33 -1.13 -13.33 -9.49
C ALA A 33 -0.40 -14.17 -10.52
N ASN A 34 0.56 -13.61 -11.25
CA ASN A 34 1.33 -14.34 -12.24
C ASN A 34 2.18 -15.48 -11.63
N THR A 35 2.77 -15.27 -10.47
CA THR A 35 3.53 -16.29 -9.75
C THR A 35 2.61 -17.44 -9.31
N LEU A 36 1.44 -17.13 -8.76
CA LEU A 36 0.45 -18.16 -8.40
C LEU A 36 -0.08 -18.91 -9.62
N GLN A 37 -0.40 -18.19 -10.70
CA GLN A 37 -0.91 -18.80 -11.93
C GLN A 37 0.13 -19.72 -12.57
N THR A 38 1.41 -19.37 -12.53
CA THR A 38 2.51 -20.20 -13.01
C THR A 38 2.63 -21.50 -12.23
N ASN A 39 2.44 -21.45 -10.90
CA ASN A 39 2.64 -22.60 -10.01
C ASN A 39 1.39 -23.49 -9.89
N PHE A 40 0.20 -22.89 -9.94
CA PHE A 40 -1.07 -23.58 -9.70
C PHE A 40 -1.99 -23.62 -10.92
N HIS A 41 -1.65 -22.89 -11.98
CA HIS A 41 -2.47 -22.77 -13.19
C HIS A 41 -3.90 -22.28 -12.85
N ASP A 42 -4.89 -22.70 -13.61
CA ASP A 42 -6.30 -22.35 -13.41
C ASP A 42 -6.95 -23.03 -12.18
N ARG A 43 -6.17 -23.25 -11.13
CA ARG A 43 -6.64 -23.70 -9.80
C ARG A 43 -6.54 -22.60 -8.75
N VAL A 44 -6.33 -21.37 -9.20
CA VAL A 44 -6.36 -20.16 -8.37
C VAL A 44 -7.56 -19.31 -8.79
N PHE A 45 -8.39 -18.96 -7.84
CA PHE A 45 -9.61 -18.17 -8.04
C PHE A 45 -9.58 -16.94 -7.15
N PHE A 46 -9.69 -15.77 -7.75
CA PHE A 46 -9.89 -14.52 -7.01
C PHE A 46 -11.37 -14.18 -6.95
N VAL A 47 -11.86 -13.82 -5.78
CA VAL A 47 -13.26 -13.44 -5.56
C VAL A 47 -13.34 -11.98 -5.19
N GLY A 48 -14.13 -11.21 -5.93
CA GLY A 48 -14.32 -9.78 -5.73
C GLY A 48 -15.76 -9.35 -5.83
N PRO A 49 -16.09 -8.11 -5.37
CA PRO A 49 -17.43 -7.56 -5.48
C PRO A 49 -17.75 -7.14 -6.92
N ASP A 50 -18.98 -7.37 -7.35
CA ASP A 50 -19.44 -6.94 -8.66
C ASP A 50 -20.09 -5.55 -8.60
N PHE A 51 -19.24 -4.51 -8.66
CA PHE A 51 -19.68 -3.11 -8.76
C PHE A 51 -19.98 -2.64 -10.18
N TRP A 52 -19.74 -3.52 -11.16
CA TRP A 52 -19.71 -3.17 -12.57
C TRP A 52 -20.85 -3.76 -13.38
N GLN A 53 -21.96 -4.06 -12.73
CA GLN A 53 -23.15 -4.57 -13.41
C GLN A 53 -23.65 -3.56 -14.45
N GLY A 54 -23.76 -4.02 -15.68
CA GLY A 54 -24.19 -3.18 -16.80
C GLY A 54 -23.18 -2.11 -17.24
N LYS A 55 -21.93 -2.17 -16.75
CA LYS A 55 -20.83 -1.28 -17.14
C LYS A 55 -19.61 -2.11 -17.54
N GLU A 56 -18.75 -1.55 -18.39
CA GLU A 56 -17.46 -2.15 -18.67
C GLU A 56 -16.49 -1.96 -17.50
N ASN A 57 -15.85 -3.05 -17.09
CA ASN A 57 -14.72 -3.02 -16.17
C ASN A 57 -13.44 -3.34 -16.96
N PRO A 58 -12.51 -2.39 -17.12
CA PRO A 58 -11.28 -2.62 -17.89
C PRO A 58 -10.37 -3.67 -17.27
N LEU A 59 -10.58 -4.02 -16.00
CA LEU A 59 -9.81 -5.01 -15.26
C LEU A 59 -10.40 -6.43 -15.34
N PHE A 60 -11.62 -6.59 -15.88
CA PHE A 60 -12.32 -7.86 -15.91
C PHE A 60 -12.74 -8.24 -17.33
N ILE A 61 -12.27 -9.40 -17.80
CA ILE A 61 -12.64 -9.96 -19.09
C ILE A 61 -13.60 -11.12 -18.83
N GLU A 62 -14.89 -10.88 -18.99
CA GLU A 62 -15.92 -11.90 -18.75
C GLU A 62 -15.81 -13.06 -19.74
N SER A 63 -15.98 -14.29 -19.24
CA SER A 63 -16.01 -15.50 -20.05
C SER A 63 -17.31 -16.26 -19.83
N GLN A 64 -17.97 -16.60 -20.93
CA GLN A 64 -19.18 -17.44 -20.86
C GLN A 64 -18.85 -18.92 -20.70
N ASN A 65 -17.62 -19.31 -21.02
CA ASN A 65 -17.19 -20.73 -21.04
C ASN A 65 -16.51 -21.17 -19.75
N LEU A 66 -15.83 -20.26 -19.04
CA LEU A 66 -15.16 -20.58 -17.78
C LEU A 66 -16.18 -20.97 -16.72
N CYS A 67 -16.01 -22.17 -16.15
CA CYS A 67 -16.86 -22.72 -15.09
C CYS A 67 -18.36 -22.68 -15.44
N ALA A 68 -18.73 -22.77 -16.72
CA ALA A 68 -20.10 -22.55 -17.21
C ALA A 68 -21.13 -23.46 -16.54
N ALA A 69 -20.81 -24.73 -16.34
CA ALA A 69 -21.74 -25.68 -15.70
C ALA A 69 -21.97 -25.33 -14.21
N TRP A 70 -20.91 -25.01 -13.48
CA TRP A 70 -21.03 -24.55 -12.10
C TRP A 70 -21.76 -23.21 -12.02
N LYS A 71 -21.42 -22.24 -12.86
CA LYS A 71 -22.08 -20.92 -12.89
C LYS A 71 -23.60 -21.07 -13.04
N LYS A 72 -24.03 -21.94 -13.95
CA LYS A 72 -25.46 -22.24 -14.12
C LYS A 72 -26.05 -22.84 -12.85
N TYR A 73 -25.38 -23.80 -12.24
CA TYR A 73 -25.82 -24.43 -10.99
C TYR A 73 -25.91 -23.40 -9.85
N ALA A 74 -24.89 -22.58 -9.67
CA ALA A 74 -24.86 -21.54 -8.64
C ALA A 74 -26.03 -20.56 -8.75
N ILE A 75 -26.39 -20.15 -9.96
CA ILE A 75 -27.51 -19.25 -10.22
C ILE A 75 -28.85 -19.96 -10.00
N GLU A 76 -29.06 -21.15 -10.57
CA GLU A 76 -30.36 -21.83 -10.60
C GLU A 76 -30.67 -22.59 -9.31
N LYS A 77 -29.67 -23.12 -8.62
CA LYS A 77 -29.83 -23.96 -7.42
C LYS A 77 -29.49 -23.25 -6.12
N ASP A 78 -28.40 -22.50 -6.12
CA ASP A 78 -27.91 -21.83 -4.92
C ASP A 78 -28.38 -20.37 -4.84
N ASN A 79 -29.10 -19.89 -5.87
CA ASN A 79 -29.59 -18.51 -5.96
C ASN A 79 -28.49 -17.46 -5.78
N LEU A 80 -27.30 -17.73 -6.32
CA LEU A 80 -26.18 -16.82 -6.29
C LEU A 80 -26.07 -16.03 -7.59
N SER A 81 -25.72 -14.75 -7.50
CA SER A 81 -25.48 -13.91 -8.67
C SER A 81 -23.97 -13.72 -8.86
N VAL A 82 -23.41 -14.40 -9.85
CA VAL A 82 -21.96 -14.43 -10.10
C VAL A 82 -21.65 -14.21 -11.58
N ARG A 83 -20.54 -13.53 -11.84
CA ARG A 83 -19.91 -13.47 -13.16
C ARG A 83 -18.50 -14.07 -13.07
N VAL A 84 -18.12 -14.82 -14.07
CA VAL A 84 -16.81 -15.49 -14.12
C VAL A 84 -16.03 -15.01 -15.34
N GLY A 85 -14.76 -14.76 -15.17
CA GLY A 85 -13.89 -14.30 -16.22
C GLY A 85 -12.42 -14.34 -15.80
N ARG A 86 -11.63 -13.50 -16.43
CA ARG A 86 -10.22 -13.35 -16.12
C ARG A 86 -9.90 -11.92 -15.70
N TRP A 87 -8.99 -11.80 -14.77
CA TRP A 87 -8.42 -10.51 -14.40
C TRP A 87 -7.44 -10.05 -15.48
N ASN A 88 -7.66 -8.86 -16.03
CA ASN A 88 -6.81 -8.30 -17.08
C ASN A 88 -5.49 -7.74 -16.50
N ILE A 89 -4.67 -8.65 -16.00
CA ILE A 89 -3.34 -8.42 -15.41
C ILE A 89 -2.40 -9.55 -15.83
N PRO A 90 -1.08 -9.44 -15.63
CA PRO A 90 -0.17 -10.53 -15.90
C PRO A 90 -0.58 -11.83 -15.20
N GLY A 91 -0.57 -12.95 -15.95
CA GLY A 91 -1.02 -14.26 -15.49
C GLY A 91 -2.50 -14.56 -15.73
N GLU A 92 -3.30 -13.54 -15.99
CA GLU A 92 -4.74 -13.65 -16.32
C GLU A 92 -5.50 -14.66 -15.46
N PRO A 93 -5.43 -14.54 -14.10
CA PRO A 93 -6.06 -15.52 -13.21
C PRO A 93 -7.58 -15.48 -13.33
N ILE A 94 -8.21 -16.60 -12.97
CA ILE A 94 -9.67 -16.69 -12.94
C ILE A 94 -10.23 -15.81 -11.82
N VAL A 95 -11.29 -15.07 -12.12
CA VAL A 95 -12.01 -14.20 -11.20
C VAL A 95 -13.48 -14.58 -11.17
N ILE A 96 -14.04 -14.60 -9.96
CA ILE A 96 -15.47 -14.68 -9.70
C ILE A 96 -15.90 -13.35 -9.10
N LEU A 97 -16.73 -12.58 -9.80
CA LEU A 97 -17.35 -11.37 -9.26
C LEU A 97 -18.72 -11.71 -8.69
N VAL A 98 -18.99 -11.23 -7.50
CA VAL A 98 -20.20 -11.57 -6.72
C VAL A 98 -21.08 -10.34 -6.52
N ASP A 99 -22.34 -10.46 -6.91
CA ASP A 99 -23.37 -9.52 -6.48
C ASP A 99 -23.84 -9.91 -5.07
N PHE A 100 -23.52 -9.09 -4.10
CA PHE A 100 -23.85 -9.33 -2.69
C PHE A 100 -25.09 -8.57 -2.21
N GLN A 101 -25.69 -7.72 -3.03
CA GLN A 101 -26.85 -6.92 -2.65
C GLN A 101 -28.05 -7.77 -2.15
N PRO A 102 -28.37 -8.93 -2.74
CA PRO A 102 -29.46 -9.77 -2.26
C PRO A 102 -29.32 -10.23 -0.80
N PHE A 103 -28.10 -10.31 -0.28
CA PHE A 103 -27.82 -10.76 1.09
C PHE A 103 -28.24 -9.75 2.17
N PHE A 104 -28.44 -8.49 1.80
CA PHE A 104 -28.96 -7.49 2.75
C PHE A 104 -30.32 -7.86 3.33
N ALA A 105 -31.13 -8.62 2.61
CA ALA A 105 -32.41 -9.12 3.12
C ALA A 105 -32.26 -10.07 4.32
N GLN A 106 -31.11 -10.72 4.45
CA GLN A 106 -30.79 -11.68 5.52
C GLN A 106 -29.74 -11.13 6.51
N LYS A 107 -29.47 -9.83 6.47
CA LYS A 107 -28.38 -9.23 7.26
C LYS A 107 -28.48 -9.54 8.75
N ASN A 108 -29.67 -9.42 9.32
CA ASN A 108 -29.86 -9.64 10.75
C ASN A 108 -29.64 -11.10 11.16
N GLU A 109 -30.12 -12.04 10.34
CA GLU A 109 -29.87 -13.47 10.55
C GLU A 109 -28.39 -13.80 10.44
N ILE A 110 -27.71 -13.24 9.44
CA ILE A 110 -26.26 -13.42 9.24
C ILE A 110 -25.49 -12.90 10.46
N TYR A 111 -25.83 -11.73 10.97
CA TYR A 111 -25.17 -11.16 12.15
C TYR A 111 -25.44 -11.95 13.43
N THR A 112 -26.65 -12.49 13.56
CA THR A 112 -27.01 -13.40 14.67
C THR A 112 -26.16 -14.67 14.62
N GLU A 113 -26.07 -15.30 13.45
CA GLU A 113 -25.22 -16.49 13.23
C GLU A 113 -23.77 -16.23 13.61
N MET A 114 -23.20 -15.10 13.17
CA MET A 114 -21.83 -14.73 13.49
C MET A 114 -21.61 -14.44 14.98
N TRP A 115 -22.60 -13.88 15.65
CA TRP A 115 -22.55 -13.70 17.09
C TRP A 115 -22.61 -15.04 17.84
N GLU A 116 -23.57 -15.91 17.48
CA GLU A 116 -23.75 -17.19 18.15
C GLU A 116 -22.55 -18.12 18.01
N HIS A 117 -21.94 -18.18 16.84
CA HIS A 117 -20.82 -19.07 16.54
C HIS A 117 -19.45 -18.50 16.90
N TYR A 118 -19.26 -17.19 16.73
CA TYR A 118 -17.93 -16.58 16.80
C TYR A 118 -17.84 -15.35 17.69
N GLN A 119 -18.93 -14.93 18.32
CA GLN A 119 -18.99 -13.72 19.16
C GLN A 119 -18.57 -12.43 18.40
N VAL A 120 -18.90 -12.35 17.12
CA VAL A 120 -18.66 -11.14 16.30
C VAL A 120 -19.73 -10.10 16.62
N ASP A 121 -19.33 -8.97 17.17
CA ASP A 121 -20.20 -7.85 17.46
C ASP A 121 -20.50 -7.07 16.16
N SER A 122 -21.74 -7.08 15.70
CA SER A 122 -22.22 -6.26 14.57
C SER A 122 -23.26 -5.22 14.98
N LEU A 123 -23.53 -5.06 16.28
CA LEU A 123 -24.51 -4.08 16.79
C LEU A 123 -24.01 -2.64 16.67
N HIS A 124 -22.71 -2.44 16.68
CA HIS A 124 -22.05 -1.14 16.55
C HIS A 124 -21.58 -0.86 15.11
N ALA A 125 -22.19 -1.55 14.14
CA ALA A 125 -21.87 -1.39 12.74
C ALA A 125 -22.22 0.01 12.21
N TYR A 126 -21.30 0.62 11.47
CA TYR A 126 -21.54 1.86 10.75
C TYR A 126 -20.62 1.97 9.52
N GLY A 127 -20.89 2.96 8.68
CA GLY A 127 -20.12 3.21 7.47
C GLY A 127 -20.19 2.03 6.50
N ASP A 128 -19.04 1.55 6.09
CA ASP A 128 -18.87 0.47 5.11
C ASP A 128 -18.94 -0.95 5.69
N TYR A 129 -19.23 -1.11 6.98
CA TYR A 129 -19.25 -2.43 7.63
C TYR A 129 -20.28 -3.37 7.02
N ASP A 130 -21.50 -2.90 6.79
CA ASP A 130 -22.59 -3.73 6.25
C ASP A 130 -22.30 -4.21 4.82
N GLU A 131 -21.79 -3.34 3.96
CA GLU A 131 -21.43 -3.72 2.59
C GLU A 131 -20.31 -4.76 2.57
N ALA A 132 -19.24 -4.52 3.32
CA ALA A 132 -18.12 -5.44 3.42
C ALA A 132 -18.55 -6.80 3.99
N SER A 133 -19.38 -6.80 5.03
CA SER A 133 -19.88 -8.03 5.67
C SER A 133 -20.78 -8.84 4.74
N MET A 134 -21.67 -8.18 4.00
CA MET A 134 -22.53 -8.87 3.03
C MET A 134 -21.73 -9.43 1.86
N PHE A 135 -20.75 -8.69 1.37
CA PHE A 135 -19.81 -9.22 0.38
C PHE A 135 -19.03 -10.44 0.90
N ALA A 136 -18.53 -10.37 2.12
CA ALA A 136 -17.79 -11.47 2.73
C ALA A 136 -18.67 -12.73 2.88
N TYR A 137 -19.88 -12.59 3.39
CA TYR A 137 -20.80 -13.70 3.53
C TYR A 137 -21.19 -14.30 2.18
N ALA A 138 -21.51 -13.46 1.19
CA ALA A 138 -21.79 -13.89 -0.18
C ALA A 138 -20.59 -14.65 -0.79
N THR A 139 -19.37 -14.18 -0.55
CA THR A 139 -18.14 -14.87 -0.97
C THR A 139 -18.04 -16.27 -0.36
N GLY A 140 -18.31 -16.41 0.93
CA GLY A 140 -18.36 -17.72 1.60
C GLY A 140 -19.34 -18.67 0.95
N LYS A 141 -20.55 -18.19 0.64
CA LYS A 141 -21.57 -18.97 -0.08
C LYS A 141 -21.14 -19.38 -1.49
N VAL A 142 -20.47 -18.51 -2.20
CA VAL A 142 -19.94 -18.78 -3.55
C VAL A 142 -18.86 -19.87 -3.51
N VAL A 143 -17.92 -19.78 -2.58
CA VAL A 143 -16.85 -20.78 -2.41
C VAL A 143 -17.43 -22.13 -1.98
N GLU A 144 -18.40 -22.14 -1.07
CA GLU A 144 -19.13 -23.36 -0.70
C GLU A 144 -19.80 -24.00 -1.92
N SER A 145 -20.54 -23.22 -2.72
CA SER A 145 -21.20 -23.70 -3.93
C SER A 145 -20.20 -24.32 -4.92
N PHE A 146 -19.10 -23.62 -5.15
CA PHE A 146 -18.04 -24.13 -6.04
C PHE A 146 -17.43 -25.43 -5.53
N TYR A 147 -17.12 -25.50 -4.24
CA TYR A 147 -16.56 -26.68 -3.61
C TYR A 147 -17.49 -27.89 -3.75
N ARG A 148 -18.76 -27.74 -3.35
CA ARG A 148 -19.73 -28.82 -3.39
C ARG A 148 -20.03 -29.33 -4.80
N TYR A 149 -19.90 -28.49 -5.80
CA TYR A 149 -20.15 -28.85 -7.19
C TYR A 149 -18.94 -29.49 -7.87
N ASN A 150 -17.72 -28.98 -7.64
CA ASN A 150 -16.54 -29.34 -8.41
C ASN A 150 -15.50 -30.18 -7.65
N LEU A 151 -15.50 -30.14 -6.32
CA LEU A 151 -14.42 -30.68 -5.50
C LEU A 151 -14.92 -31.76 -4.55
N THR A 152 -13.99 -32.45 -3.90
CA THR A 152 -14.24 -33.52 -2.93
C THR A 152 -13.42 -33.31 -1.67
N GLU A 153 -13.69 -34.06 -0.62
CA GLU A 153 -12.93 -34.05 0.64
C GLU A 153 -11.45 -34.44 0.49
N THR A 154 -11.06 -35.04 -0.65
CA THR A 154 -9.66 -35.38 -0.92
C THR A 154 -8.86 -34.23 -1.52
N ASP A 155 -9.53 -33.21 -2.03
CA ASP A 155 -8.90 -32.02 -2.58
C ASP A 155 -8.43 -31.10 -1.43
N LYS A 156 -7.15 -30.73 -1.45
CA LYS A 156 -6.60 -29.76 -0.49
C LYS A 156 -6.93 -28.35 -0.95
N VAL A 157 -7.85 -27.70 -0.27
CA VAL A 157 -8.34 -26.37 -0.63
C VAL A 157 -7.96 -25.35 0.43
N VAL A 158 -7.43 -24.21 0.00
CA VAL A 158 -7.14 -23.07 0.85
C VAL A 158 -8.02 -21.90 0.44
N PHE A 159 -8.65 -21.26 1.41
CA PHE A 159 -9.34 -19.98 1.27
C PHE A 159 -8.57 -18.90 2.05
N GLN A 160 -8.13 -17.87 1.37
CA GLN A 160 -7.45 -16.72 1.98
C GLN A 160 -8.31 -15.47 1.92
N ALA A 161 -8.66 -14.94 3.08
CA ALA A 161 -9.39 -13.69 3.26
C ALA A 161 -8.40 -12.53 3.49
N HIS A 162 -8.51 -11.46 2.71
CA HIS A 162 -7.71 -10.26 2.88
C HIS A 162 -8.51 -9.16 3.57
N GLU A 163 -8.02 -8.70 4.71
CA GLU A 163 -8.59 -7.65 5.54
C GLU A 163 -9.89 -8.06 6.28
N TRP A 164 -10.26 -7.26 7.29
CA TRP A 164 -11.50 -7.44 8.05
C TRP A 164 -12.72 -7.52 7.13
N MET A 165 -12.68 -6.84 6.00
CA MET A 165 -13.76 -6.79 5.01
C MET A 165 -14.16 -8.15 4.45
N THR A 166 -13.29 -9.14 4.50
CA THR A 166 -13.53 -10.50 4.01
C THR A 166 -13.49 -11.56 5.12
N GLY A 167 -13.27 -11.15 6.36
CA GLY A 167 -13.13 -12.08 7.49
C GLY A 167 -14.34 -12.97 7.71
N MET A 168 -15.55 -12.45 7.54
CA MET A 168 -16.79 -13.21 7.72
C MET A 168 -16.91 -14.39 6.75
N ALA A 169 -16.29 -14.30 5.56
CA ALA A 169 -16.25 -15.43 4.61
C ALA A 169 -15.44 -16.61 5.18
N ALA A 170 -14.28 -16.32 5.78
CA ALA A 170 -13.46 -17.36 6.41
C ALA A 170 -14.17 -18.02 7.59
N LEU A 171 -14.84 -17.24 8.43
CA LEU A 171 -15.63 -17.76 9.55
C LEU A 171 -16.80 -18.62 9.08
N TYR A 172 -17.54 -18.16 8.07
CA TYR A 172 -18.62 -18.93 7.48
C TYR A 172 -18.14 -20.29 6.97
N LEU A 173 -17.05 -20.32 6.22
CA LEU A 173 -16.51 -21.56 5.62
C LEU A 173 -16.04 -22.57 6.67
N GLN A 174 -15.55 -22.14 7.81
CA GLN A 174 -15.16 -23.07 8.88
C GLN A 174 -16.30 -23.94 9.40
N THR A 175 -17.52 -23.40 9.39
CA THR A 175 -18.72 -24.15 9.79
C THR A 175 -19.33 -24.88 8.59
N ALA A 176 -19.47 -24.20 7.45
CA ALA A 176 -20.20 -24.72 6.28
C ALA A 176 -19.40 -25.76 5.49
N VAL A 177 -18.08 -25.58 5.38
CA VAL A 177 -17.18 -26.48 4.63
C VAL A 177 -15.88 -26.67 5.43
N PRO A 178 -15.93 -27.47 6.50
CA PRO A 178 -14.77 -27.62 7.41
C PRO A 178 -13.54 -28.23 6.75
N GLU A 179 -13.66 -28.81 5.56
CA GLU A 179 -12.56 -29.35 4.75
C GLU A 179 -11.67 -28.24 4.16
N ILE A 180 -12.21 -27.04 3.98
CA ILE A 180 -11.43 -25.90 3.48
C ILE A 180 -10.54 -25.34 4.60
N ALA A 181 -9.23 -25.25 4.31
CA ALA A 181 -8.29 -24.57 5.20
C ALA A 181 -8.42 -23.06 5.02
N THR A 182 -8.50 -22.33 6.12
CA THR A 182 -8.74 -20.88 6.12
C THR A 182 -7.49 -20.11 6.52
N ILE A 183 -7.19 -19.06 5.75
CA ILE A 183 -6.14 -18.08 6.05
C ILE A 183 -6.78 -16.70 6.13
N PHE A 184 -6.39 -15.93 7.13
CA PHE A 184 -6.76 -14.52 7.24
C PHE A 184 -5.51 -13.66 7.23
N THR A 185 -5.47 -12.67 6.34
CA THR A 185 -4.37 -11.70 6.23
C THR A 185 -4.89 -10.31 6.58
N THR A 186 -4.45 -9.77 7.72
CA THR A 186 -4.66 -8.35 8.01
C THR A 186 -3.49 -7.53 7.46
N HIS A 187 -3.81 -6.49 6.67
CA HIS A 187 -2.81 -5.60 6.06
C HIS A 187 -2.52 -4.38 6.93
N ALA A 188 -3.43 -4.05 7.82
CA ALA A 188 -3.29 -3.09 8.91
C ALA A 188 -4.37 -3.41 9.92
N THR A 189 -4.07 -3.38 11.21
CA THR A 189 -5.13 -3.54 12.20
C THR A 189 -6.07 -2.32 12.14
N SER A 190 -7.38 -2.55 12.12
CA SER A 190 -8.36 -1.47 12.07
C SER A 190 -8.23 -0.54 13.27
N ILE A 191 -8.00 -1.12 14.45
CA ILE A 191 -7.86 -0.34 15.68
C ILE A 191 -6.50 0.39 15.77
N GLY A 192 -5.40 -0.22 15.34
CA GLY A 192 -4.09 0.43 15.28
C GLY A 192 -4.09 1.63 14.34
N ARG A 193 -4.68 1.46 13.15
CA ARG A 193 -4.89 2.57 12.20
C ARG A 193 -5.75 3.69 12.80
N SER A 194 -6.79 3.35 13.55
CA SER A 194 -7.68 4.32 14.20
C SER A 194 -6.97 5.08 15.33
N ILE A 195 -6.16 4.40 16.16
CA ILE A 195 -5.35 5.05 17.19
C ILE A 195 -4.40 6.09 16.56
N ALA A 196 -3.64 5.67 15.55
CA ALA A 196 -2.72 6.56 14.83
C ALA A 196 -3.45 7.70 14.12
N GLY A 197 -4.57 7.41 13.47
CA GLY A 197 -5.39 8.39 12.74
C GLY A 197 -6.06 9.43 13.64
N ASN A 198 -6.28 9.12 14.92
CA ASN A 198 -6.79 10.04 15.93
C ASN A 198 -5.68 10.76 16.72
N ASN A 199 -4.46 10.76 16.21
CA ASN A 199 -3.29 11.41 16.83
C ASN A 199 -2.98 10.91 18.25
N LYS A 200 -3.39 9.70 18.59
CA LYS A 200 -3.00 9.06 19.84
C LYS A 200 -1.65 8.36 19.65
N PRO A 201 -0.76 8.37 20.68
CA PRO A 201 0.50 7.67 20.60
C PRO A 201 0.25 6.16 20.51
N LEU A 202 0.67 5.53 19.42
CA LEU A 202 0.44 4.12 19.18
C LEU A 202 1.59 3.26 19.71
N TYR A 203 2.82 3.58 19.33
CA TYR A 203 3.93 2.64 19.45
C TYR A 203 4.54 2.59 20.84
N ASP A 204 4.74 3.73 21.49
CA ASP A 204 5.37 3.78 22.83
C ASP A 204 4.43 3.24 23.92
N TYR A 205 3.11 3.20 23.65
CA TYR A 205 2.11 2.66 24.57
C TYR A 205 1.42 1.40 24.06
N LEU A 206 1.89 0.80 22.98
CA LEU A 206 1.25 -0.35 22.36
C LEU A 206 1.02 -1.50 23.35
N PHE A 207 2.02 -1.79 24.17
CA PHE A 207 1.97 -2.82 25.21
C PHE A 207 0.95 -2.55 26.34
N ALA A 208 0.52 -1.29 26.49
CA ALA A 208 -0.43 -0.88 27.55
C ALA A 208 -1.87 -0.74 27.04
N TYR A 209 -2.08 -0.73 25.74
CA TYR A 209 -3.42 -0.67 25.16
C TYR A 209 -4.15 -2.00 25.29
N ASN A 210 -5.45 -1.92 25.61
CA ASN A 210 -6.39 -3.01 25.41
C ASN A 210 -7.18 -2.74 24.13
N GLY A 211 -7.11 -3.64 23.14
CA GLY A 211 -7.73 -3.45 21.84
C GLY A 211 -9.25 -3.29 21.89
N ASP A 212 -9.93 -4.07 22.73
CA ASP A 212 -11.39 -4.00 22.88
C ASP A 212 -11.83 -2.68 23.52
N GLN A 213 -11.11 -2.21 24.55
CA GLN A 213 -11.37 -0.91 25.17
C GLN A 213 -11.12 0.25 24.19
N MET A 214 -10.05 0.20 23.42
CA MET A 214 -9.75 1.21 22.42
C MET A 214 -10.78 1.21 21.30
N ALA A 215 -11.29 0.06 20.91
CA ALA A 215 -12.37 -0.04 19.93
C ALA A 215 -13.65 0.66 20.41
N GLN A 216 -14.01 0.49 21.70
CA GLN A 216 -15.13 1.22 22.29
C GLN A 216 -14.89 2.74 22.31
N GLU A 217 -13.71 3.14 22.75
CA GLU A 217 -13.33 4.58 22.82
C GLU A 217 -13.37 5.27 21.46
N LEU A 218 -12.97 4.57 20.39
CA LEU A 218 -12.85 5.10 19.04
C LEU A 218 -14.02 4.73 18.10
N ASN A 219 -15.09 4.13 18.63
CA ASN A 219 -16.26 3.65 17.86
C ASN A 219 -15.86 2.68 16.73
N MET A 220 -15.02 1.71 17.05
CA MET A 220 -14.51 0.71 16.12
C MET A 220 -14.92 -0.73 16.48
N GLU A 221 -15.88 -0.90 17.39
CA GLU A 221 -16.21 -2.18 18.01
C GLU A 221 -16.48 -3.27 16.99
N SER A 222 -17.32 -3.04 16.01
CA SER A 222 -17.71 -4.07 15.04
C SER A 222 -16.56 -4.42 14.09
N LYS A 223 -15.84 -3.44 13.56
CA LYS A 223 -14.66 -3.69 12.70
C LYS A 223 -13.54 -4.41 13.46
N HIS A 224 -13.29 -3.99 14.69
CA HIS A 224 -12.31 -4.65 15.55
C HIS A 224 -12.75 -6.07 15.92
N SER A 225 -14.02 -6.27 16.24
CA SER A 225 -14.57 -7.58 16.61
C SER A 225 -14.41 -8.59 15.46
N ILE A 226 -14.83 -8.25 14.25
CA ILE A 226 -14.69 -9.16 13.10
C ILE A 226 -13.21 -9.47 12.81
N GLU A 227 -12.33 -8.49 12.89
CA GLU A 227 -10.89 -8.69 12.66
C GLU A 227 -10.28 -9.61 13.73
N LYS A 228 -10.53 -9.31 15.00
CA LYS A 228 -10.02 -10.10 16.12
C LYS A 228 -10.53 -11.54 16.10
N GLN A 229 -11.84 -11.73 15.94
CA GLN A 229 -12.43 -13.07 15.95
C GLN A 229 -11.94 -13.88 14.73
N THR A 230 -11.86 -13.26 13.55
CA THR A 230 -11.31 -13.95 12.38
C THR A 230 -9.86 -14.40 12.63
N ALA A 231 -9.01 -13.52 13.18
CA ALA A 231 -7.63 -13.85 13.50
C ALA A 231 -7.51 -15.05 14.46
N HIS A 232 -8.41 -15.16 15.42
CA HIS A 232 -8.40 -16.23 16.42
C HIS A 232 -8.94 -17.57 15.90
N TYR A 233 -9.90 -17.55 14.98
CA TYR A 233 -10.59 -18.77 14.53
C TYR A 233 -9.99 -19.40 13.27
N VAL A 234 -9.32 -18.65 12.40
CA VAL A 234 -8.76 -19.22 11.16
C VAL A 234 -7.65 -20.23 11.44
N ASP A 235 -7.41 -21.09 10.46
CA ASP A 235 -6.37 -22.13 10.54
C ASP A 235 -4.95 -21.55 10.50
N CYS A 236 -4.77 -20.41 9.81
CA CYS A 236 -3.52 -19.65 9.79
C CYS A 236 -3.82 -18.14 9.76
N PHE A 237 -3.33 -17.43 10.75
CA PHE A 237 -3.41 -15.98 10.81
C PHE A 237 -2.11 -15.35 10.30
N THR A 238 -2.21 -14.37 9.44
CA THR A 238 -1.07 -13.72 8.78
C THR A 238 -1.19 -12.21 8.77
N THR A 239 -0.06 -11.55 8.68
CA THR A 239 0.04 -10.09 8.45
C THR A 239 1.22 -9.78 7.55
N VAL A 240 1.42 -8.52 7.19
CA VAL A 240 2.35 -8.12 6.12
C VAL A 240 3.71 -7.64 6.60
N SER A 241 3.90 -7.44 7.90
CA SER A 241 5.17 -6.95 8.45
C SER A 241 5.30 -7.21 9.94
N GLU A 242 6.54 -7.12 10.45
CA GLU A 242 6.82 -7.22 11.88
C GLU A 242 6.18 -6.06 12.67
N ILE A 243 6.14 -4.85 12.12
CA ILE A 243 5.51 -3.71 12.81
C ILE A 243 4.01 -3.95 12.99
N THR A 244 3.33 -4.45 11.96
CA THR A 244 1.90 -4.80 12.08
C THR A 244 1.69 -6.02 12.97
N ASN A 245 2.62 -6.98 12.97
CA ASN A 245 2.54 -8.13 13.88
C ASN A 245 2.58 -7.71 15.35
N ASN A 246 3.34 -6.70 15.70
CA ASN A 246 3.32 -6.13 17.05
C ASN A 246 1.94 -5.57 17.42
N GLU A 247 1.27 -4.90 16.47
CA GLU A 247 -0.11 -4.46 16.66
C GLU A 247 -1.07 -5.64 16.85
N CYS A 248 -0.95 -6.68 16.03
CA CYS A 248 -1.77 -7.89 16.12
C CYS A 248 -1.63 -8.54 17.51
N LYS A 249 -0.40 -8.69 17.99
CA LYS A 249 -0.11 -9.28 19.28
C LYS A 249 -0.79 -8.52 20.42
N GLU A 250 -0.65 -7.21 20.46
CA GLU A 250 -1.10 -6.39 21.59
C GLU A 250 -2.58 -5.97 21.46
N LEU A 251 -3.09 -5.72 20.25
CA LEU A 251 -4.44 -5.19 20.02
C LEU A 251 -5.47 -6.27 19.66
N LEU A 252 -5.04 -7.35 19.02
CA LEU A 252 -5.90 -8.50 18.69
C LEU A 252 -5.68 -9.69 19.63
N ASP A 253 -4.78 -9.60 20.59
CA ASP A 253 -4.37 -10.68 21.49
C ASP A 253 -3.90 -11.94 20.73
N LYS A 254 -3.39 -11.75 19.52
CA LYS A 254 -2.93 -12.85 18.67
C LYS A 254 -1.80 -12.40 17.73
N PRO A 255 -0.58 -12.93 17.91
CA PRO A 255 0.46 -12.76 16.92
C PRO A 255 0.15 -13.55 15.64
N ALA A 256 0.64 -13.07 14.50
CA ALA A 256 0.54 -13.81 13.24
C ALA A 256 1.36 -15.11 13.29
N ASP A 257 0.84 -16.14 12.64
CA ASP A 257 1.54 -17.42 12.47
C ASP A 257 2.67 -17.29 11.43
N VAL A 258 2.44 -16.48 10.38
CA VAL A 258 3.42 -16.15 9.33
C VAL A 258 3.30 -14.69 8.96
N ILE A 259 4.43 -14.05 8.68
CA ILE A 259 4.48 -12.71 8.12
C ILE A 259 4.64 -12.83 6.60
N LEU A 260 3.64 -12.31 5.87
CA LEU A 260 3.57 -12.31 4.41
C LEU A 260 3.98 -10.93 3.89
N MET A 261 5.27 -10.67 3.79
CA MET A 261 5.78 -9.39 3.30
C MET A 261 5.32 -9.11 1.87
N ASN A 262 5.03 -7.85 1.58
CA ASN A 262 4.49 -7.43 0.30
C ASN A 262 5.59 -7.32 -0.75
N GLY A 263 5.64 -8.30 -1.63
CA GLY A 263 6.53 -8.31 -2.79
C GLY A 263 6.00 -7.47 -3.95
N PHE A 264 6.76 -7.45 -5.01
CA PHE A 264 6.38 -6.78 -6.26
C PHE A 264 7.08 -7.46 -7.44
N GLU A 265 6.76 -6.99 -8.66
CA GLU A 265 7.50 -7.30 -9.88
C GLU A 265 8.15 -6.04 -10.42
N ASP A 266 9.30 -6.16 -11.07
CA ASP A 266 10.09 -5.02 -11.54
C ASP A 266 9.98 -4.76 -13.05
N ASP A 267 9.02 -5.38 -13.71
CA ASP A 267 8.77 -5.26 -15.15
C ASP A 267 8.40 -3.84 -15.60
N PHE A 268 7.87 -3.01 -14.67
CA PHE A 268 7.59 -1.60 -14.92
C PHE A 268 8.83 -0.71 -14.87
N VAL A 269 9.98 -1.21 -14.41
CA VAL A 269 11.23 -0.45 -14.32
C VAL A 269 11.95 -0.48 -15.67
N PRO A 270 12.18 0.67 -16.32
CA PRO A 270 12.92 0.70 -17.56
C PRO A 270 14.38 0.31 -17.36
N LYS A 271 15.00 -0.28 -18.37
CA LYS A 271 16.38 -0.78 -18.33
C LYS A 271 17.29 -0.09 -19.36
N GLY A 272 18.58 -0.09 -19.09
CA GLY A 272 19.60 0.37 -20.04
C GLY A 272 19.42 1.82 -20.51
N ALA A 273 19.54 2.04 -21.81
CA ALA A 273 19.43 3.37 -22.42
C ALA A 273 18.03 4.01 -22.22
N THR A 274 16.98 3.19 -22.15
CA THR A 274 15.62 3.69 -21.87
C THR A 274 15.53 4.30 -20.48
N PHE A 275 16.13 3.66 -19.47
CA PHE A 275 16.21 4.21 -18.12
C PHE A 275 16.91 5.58 -18.10
N THR A 276 18.11 5.64 -18.68
CA THR A 276 18.91 6.88 -18.74
C THR A 276 18.15 8.00 -19.48
N GLY A 277 17.52 7.67 -20.60
CA GLY A 277 16.75 8.65 -21.38
C GLY A 277 15.50 9.15 -20.63
N LYS A 278 14.77 8.28 -19.96
CA LYS A 278 13.61 8.66 -19.14
C LYS A 278 14.02 9.52 -17.95
N ARG A 279 15.09 9.15 -17.25
CA ARG A 279 15.64 9.95 -16.14
C ARG A 279 15.99 11.36 -16.60
N LYS A 280 16.72 11.49 -17.70
CA LYS A 280 17.09 12.80 -18.25
C LYS A 280 15.86 13.66 -18.57
N ARG A 281 14.84 13.07 -19.19
CA ARG A 281 13.59 13.79 -19.51
C ARG A 281 12.81 14.18 -18.26
N ALA A 282 12.75 13.32 -17.25
CA ALA A 282 12.09 13.61 -15.98
C ALA A 282 12.75 14.80 -15.27
N ARG A 283 14.08 14.77 -15.14
CA ARG A 283 14.84 15.88 -14.53
C ARG A 283 14.62 17.18 -15.30
N ALA A 284 14.69 17.15 -16.62
CA ALA A 284 14.47 18.34 -17.45
C ALA A 284 13.08 18.97 -17.20
N VAL A 285 12.03 18.17 -17.09
CA VAL A 285 10.68 18.66 -16.79
C VAL A 285 10.62 19.26 -15.36
N MET A 286 11.17 18.57 -14.36
CA MET A 286 11.14 19.02 -12.97
C MET A 286 11.92 20.33 -12.79
N LEU A 287 13.14 20.42 -13.35
CA LEU A 287 13.95 21.65 -13.33
C LEU A 287 13.24 22.80 -14.05
N ARG A 288 12.62 22.53 -15.20
CA ARG A 288 11.89 23.55 -15.95
C ARG A 288 10.70 24.10 -15.18
N VAL A 289 9.92 23.23 -14.53
CA VAL A 289 8.80 23.66 -13.69
C VAL A 289 9.31 24.52 -12.53
N ALA A 290 10.38 24.10 -11.88
CA ALA A 290 11.01 24.88 -10.80
C ALA A 290 11.50 26.24 -11.28
N ASN A 291 12.24 26.29 -12.40
CA ASN A 291 12.77 27.54 -12.97
C ASN A 291 11.63 28.50 -13.31
N SER A 292 10.56 28.00 -13.92
CA SER A 292 9.40 28.80 -14.32
C SER A 292 8.59 29.31 -13.12
N LEU A 293 8.44 28.50 -12.09
CA LEU A 293 7.70 28.85 -10.88
C LEU A 293 8.47 29.83 -9.99
N LEU A 294 9.76 29.58 -9.80
CA LEU A 294 10.59 30.28 -8.84
C LEU A 294 11.34 31.48 -9.42
N GLY A 295 11.39 31.61 -10.75
CA GLY A 295 12.20 32.66 -11.39
C GLY A 295 13.69 32.56 -11.06
N GLN A 296 14.20 31.34 -11.00
CA GLN A 296 15.59 31.04 -10.69
C GLN A 296 16.09 29.95 -11.63
N GLU A 297 17.40 29.86 -11.82
CA GLU A 297 18.00 28.78 -12.59
C GLU A 297 18.53 27.67 -11.65
N PHE A 298 18.12 26.45 -11.97
CA PHE A 298 18.61 25.23 -11.37
C PHE A 298 19.23 24.37 -12.46
N ASP A 299 20.41 23.87 -12.19
CA ASP A 299 21.22 23.05 -13.10
C ASP A 299 21.17 21.57 -12.74
N ASP A 300 21.86 20.75 -13.52
CA ASP A 300 21.92 19.30 -13.31
C ASP A 300 22.61 18.88 -11.99
N ASP A 301 23.39 19.79 -11.36
CA ASP A 301 24.02 19.56 -10.05
C ASP A 301 23.05 19.75 -8.87
N THR A 302 21.88 20.33 -9.14
CA THR A 302 20.82 20.48 -8.13
C THR A 302 20.28 19.12 -7.71
N LEU A 303 20.20 18.87 -6.40
CA LEU A 303 19.57 17.68 -5.87
C LEU A 303 18.05 17.79 -5.97
N ILE A 304 17.44 16.85 -6.66
CA ILE A 304 15.99 16.70 -6.70
C ILE A 304 15.61 15.60 -5.72
N ILE A 305 14.86 15.97 -4.70
CA ILE A 305 14.34 15.04 -3.71
C ILE A 305 12.81 15.08 -3.70
N GLY A 306 12.18 13.98 -3.33
CA GLY A 306 10.73 13.89 -3.33
C GLY A 306 10.16 13.04 -2.22
N THR A 307 8.93 13.33 -1.90
CA THR A 307 8.03 12.43 -1.16
C THR A 307 6.72 12.30 -1.92
N SER A 308 6.04 11.18 -1.74
CA SER A 308 4.77 10.91 -2.42
C SER A 308 3.91 9.95 -1.60
N GLY A 309 2.63 9.90 -1.91
CA GLY A 309 1.68 9.02 -1.25
C GLY A 309 0.34 9.70 -1.04
N ARG A 310 -0.53 9.07 -0.25
CA ARG A 310 -1.81 9.67 0.15
C ARG A 310 -1.59 10.86 1.07
N TYR A 311 -2.52 11.79 1.07
CA TYR A 311 -2.47 12.97 1.95
C TYR A 311 -2.86 12.60 3.39
N GLU A 312 -1.96 11.88 4.05
CA GLU A 312 -2.02 11.57 5.48
C GLU A 312 -0.85 12.28 6.16
N PHE A 313 -1.06 13.54 6.55
CA PHE A 313 -0.01 14.50 6.87
C PHE A 313 0.99 13.99 7.93
N LYS A 314 0.49 13.45 9.05
CA LYS A 314 1.31 12.86 10.10
C LYS A 314 1.73 11.41 9.75
N ASN A 315 0.79 10.58 9.36
CA ASN A 315 1.04 9.15 9.16
C ASN A 315 2.04 8.86 8.04
N LYS A 316 2.06 9.70 7.00
CA LYS A 316 3.06 9.61 5.91
C LYS A 316 4.32 10.44 6.19
N GLY A 317 4.41 11.12 7.33
CA GLY A 317 5.57 11.90 7.73
C GLY A 317 5.81 13.16 6.92
N ILE A 318 4.77 13.72 6.29
CA ILE A 318 4.88 14.96 5.50
C ILE A 318 5.33 16.10 6.42
N ASP A 319 4.80 16.17 7.63
CA ASP A 319 5.17 17.14 8.65
C ASP A 319 6.67 17.10 8.99
N VAL A 320 7.19 15.95 9.34
CA VAL A 320 8.61 15.79 9.71
C VAL A 320 9.55 15.99 8.50
N PHE A 321 9.07 15.66 7.30
CA PHE A 321 9.81 15.97 6.07
C PHE A 321 9.97 17.48 5.86
N LEU A 322 8.88 18.24 5.96
CA LEU A 322 8.92 19.70 5.84
C LEU A 322 9.80 20.35 6.93
N GLU A 323 9.69 19.88 8.16
CA GLU A 323 10.57 20.34 9.25
C GLU A 323 12.04 20.06 8.96
N SER A 324 12.35 18.86 8.44
CA SER A 324 13.72 18.50 8.07
C SER A 324 14.27 19.42 6.98
N LEU A 325 13.48 19.81 6.00
CA LEU A 325 13.85 20.73 4.93
C LEU A 325 14.13 22.13 5.46
N ASN A 326 13.33 22.61 6.42
CA ASN A 326 13.57 23.87 7.10
C ASN A 326 14.91 23.88 7.86
N ARG A 327 15.23 22.80 8.55
CA ARG A 327 16.53 22.62 9.22
C ARG A 327 17.68 22.51 8.20
N LEU A 328 17.47 21.77 7.13
CA LEU A 328 18.45 21.61 6.05
C LEU A 328 18.80 22.93 5.38
N ASN A 329 17.83 23.83 5.18
CA ASN A 329 18.05 25.13 4.56
C ASN A 329 19.05 26.01 5.34
N ARG A 330 19.23 25.74 6.62
CA ARG A 330 20.17 26.45 7.51
C ARG A 330 21.47 25.66 7.74
N ASP A 331 21.56 24.45 7.21
CA ASP A 331 22.72 23.57 7.45
C ASP A 331 23.92 24.01 6.59
N LYS A 332 25.04 24.29 7.27
CA LYS A 332 26.29 24.67 6.61
C LYS A 332 26.95 23.49 5.88
N ASN A 333 26.61 22.26 6.22
CA ASN A 333 27.13 21.05 5.60
C ASN A 333 26.47 20.75 4.25
N LEU A 334 25.34 21.35 3.96
CA LEU A 334 24.67 21.21 2.66
C LEU A 334 25.51 21.87 1.57
N LYS A 335 25.95 21.07 0.60
CA LYS A 335 26.86 21.51 -0.46
C LYS A 335 26.20 21.85 -1.78
N LYS A 336 24.95 21.40 -1.98
CA LYS A 336 24.19 21.57 -3.23
C LYS A 336 22.89 22.31 -2.98
N LYS A 337 22.33 22.93 -4.02
CA LYS A 337 20.93 23.38 -4.01
C LYS A 337 20.01 22.15 -3.98
N VAL A 338 18.88 22.28 -3.33
CA VAL A 338 17.88 21.21 -3.19
C VAL A 338 16.54 21.70 -3.70
N LEU A 339 15.92 20.90 -4.59
CA LEU A 339 14.52 21.02 -4.96
C LEU A 339 13.76 19.84 -4.36
N ALA A 340 12.87 20.13 -3.43
CA ALA A 340 12.05 19.13 -2.77
C ALA A 340 10.62 19.17 -3.33
N PHE A 341 10.18 18.06 -3.91
CA PHE A 341 8.83 17.90 -4.44
C PHE A 341 7.96 17.14 -3.44
N VAL A 342 6.84 17.75 -3.07
CA VAL A 342 5.80 17.11 -2.25
C VAL A 342 4.66 16.69 -3.19
N ASN A 343 4.71 15.43 -3.61
CA ASN A 343 3.79 14.85 -4.61
C ASN A 343 2.62 14.14 -3.89
N VAL A 344 1.69 14.91 -3.36
CA VAL A 344 0.61 14.39 -2.51
C VAL A 344 -0.73 14.95 -3.00
N PRO A 345 -1.62 14.11 -3.55
CA PRO A 345 -2.92 14.56 -4.02
C PRO A 345 -3.75 15.18 -2.89
N SER A 346 -4.21 16.39 -3.11
CA SER A 346 -5.08 17.15 -2.19
C SER A 346 -6.43 17.43 -2.86
N TRP A 347 -7.26 18.23 -2.23
CA TRP A 347 -8.48 18.75 -2.87
C TRP A 347 -8.11 19.81 -3.90
N VAL A 348 -7.61 19.33 -5.02
CA VAL A 348 -6.99 20.12 -6.08
C VAL A 348 -8.04 20.72 -7.01
N GLY A 349 -7.81 22.00 -7.38
CA GLY A 349 -8.50 22.71 -8.44
C GLY A 349 -7.71 22.64 -9.75
N ASP A 350 -7.75 23.76 -10.50
CA ASP A 350 -7.12 23.84 -11.82
C ASP A 350 -5.60 24.01 -11.75
N PRO A 351 -4.86 23.54 -12.77
CA PRO A 351 -3.45 23.89 -12.93
C PRO A 351 -3.29 25.40 -13.12
N ARG A 352 -2.21 25.96 -12.59
CA ARG A 352 -1.95 27.40 -12.63
C ARG A 352 -1.72 27.90 -14.07
N GLU A 353 -2.60 28.75 -14.54
CA GLU A 353 -2.48 29.34 -15.89
C GLU A 353 -1.22 30.21 -16.06
N ASP A 354 -0.82 30.94 -15.03
CA ASP A 354 0.38 31.77 -15.05
C ASP A 354 1.65 30.91 -15.23
N LEU A 355 1.71 29.77 -14.53
CA LEU A 355 2.79 28.79 -14.71
C LEU A 355 2.74 28.12 -16.09
N GLN A 356 1.56 27.74 -16.55
CA GLN A 356 1.37 27.16 -17.89
C GLN A 356 1.84 28.13 -18.99
N ARG A 357 1.54 29.42 -18.85
CA ARG A 357 2.01 30.44 -19.80
C ARG A 357 3.52 30.51 -19.89
N ARG A 358 4.21 30.44 -18.73
CA ARG A 358 5.68 30.39 -18.71
C ARG A 358 6.22 29.10 -19.34
N LEU A 359 5.62 27.96 -19.03
CA LEU A 359 6.04 26.66 -19.55
C LEU A 359 5.87 26.52 -21.07
N LYS A 360 4.92 27.23 -21.67
CA LYS A 360 4.71 27.24 -23.15
C LYS A 360 5.84 27.94 -23.92
N LYS A 361 6.53 28.88 -23.28
CA LYS A 361 7.61 29.65 -23.90
C LYS A 361 8.96 28.99 -23.63
N LYS A 362 9.35 28.06 -24.47
CA LYS A 362 10.46 27.14 -24.26
C LYS A 362 11.84 27.79 -24.04
N ASP A 363 12.06 28.93 -24.65
CA ASP A 363 13.37 29.59 -24.67
C ASP A 363 13.45 30.82 -23.76
N GLU A 364 12.40 31.08 -22.95
CA GLU A 364 12.41 32.19 -22.00
C GLU A 364 12.95 31.74 -20.63
N HIS A 365 13.85 32.57 -20.10
CA HIS A 365 14.37 32.46 -18.71
C HIS A 365 13.66 33.49 -17.84
N TYR A 366 13.19 33.07 -16.69
CA TYR A 366 12.50 33.93 -15.76
C TYR A 366 13.37 34.27 -14.57
N THR A 367 13.41 35.54 -14.17
CA THR A 367 14.20 36.05 -13.06
C THR A 367 13.34 36.48 -11.86
N THR A 368 12.02 36.37 -11.98
CA THR A 368 11.08 36.71 -10.92
C THR A 368 10.18 35.53 -10.61
N PRO A 369 9.95 35.21 -9.32
CA PRO A 369 9.01 34.16 -8.95
C PRO A 369 7.57 34.53 -9.35
N LEU A 370 6.75 33.51 -9.54
CA LEU A 370 5.31 33.70 -9.57
C LEU A 370 4.79 34.00 -8.14
N GLU A 371 3.64 34.61 -8.05
CA GLU A 371 2.94 34.76 -6.78
C GLU A 371 2.65 33.37 -6.19
N VAL A 372 2.77 33.19 -4.88
CA VAL A 372 2.69 31.89 -4.21
C VAL A 372 3.66 30.87 -4.87
N PRO A 373 4.99 31.02 -4.71
CA PRO A 373 6.00 30.32 -5.52
C PRO A 373 6.31 28.90 -5.01
N PHE A 374 5.37 28.19 -4.47
CA PHE A 374 5.58 26.85 -3.87
C PHE A 374 4.47 25.86 -4.23
N ILE A 375 3.54 26.17 -5.12
CA ILE A 375 2.46 25.28 -5.53
C ILE A 375 2.23 25.32 -7.04
N THR A 376 1.96 24.16 -7.63
CA THR A 376 1.76 23.98 -9.08
C THR A 376 0.31 24.08 -9.54
N HIS A 377 -0.62 23.80 -8.66
CA HIS A 377 -2.06 23.81 -8.91
C HIS A 377 -2.77 24.55 -7.78
N TRP A 378 -3.83 25.27 -8.09
CA TRP A 378 -4.66 25.88 -7.06
C TRP A 378 -5.45 24.81 -6.31
N LEU A 379 -5.63 25.00 -5.01
CA LEU A 379 -6.52 24.17 -4.21
C LEU A 379 -7.89 24.83 -4.11
N HIS A 380 -8.94 24.03 -3.96
CA HIS A 380 -10.27 24.56 -3.65
C HIS A 380 -10.29 25.34 -2.33
N ASN A 381 -9.40 25.00 -1.41
CA ASN A 381 -9.20 25.74 -0.17
C ASN A 381 -7.70 26.03 0.05
N MET A 382 -7.26 27.23 -0.32
CA MET A 382 -5.89 27.70 -0.15
C MET A 382 -5.58 28.18 1.29
N THR A 383 -6.59 28.35 2.13
CA THR A 383 -6.42 28.91 3.47
C THR A 383 -6.34 27.85 4.57
N HIS A 384 -6.66 26.60 4.27
CA HIS A 384 -6.72 25.51 5.26
C HIS A 384 -6.15 24.21 4.68
N ASP A 385 -4.92 24.26 4.22
CA ASP A 385 -4.19 23.08 3.78
C ASP A 385 -2.97 22.87 4.69
N GLN A 386 -2.79 21.65 5.19
CA GLN A 386 -1.75 21.33 6.17
C GLN A 386 -0.33 21.58 5.65
N VAL A 387 -0.06 21.30 4.38
CA VAL A 387 1.26 21.57 3.76
C VAL A 387 1.48 23.08 3.65
N LEU A 388 0.50 23.82 3.13
CA LEU A 388 0.61 25.27 2.97
C LEU A 388 0.72 25.97 4.33
N ASP A 389 -0.05 25.55 5.31
CA ASP A 389 0.00 26.09 6.66
C ASP A 389 1.36 25.87 7.31
N MET A 390 1.95 24.69 7.13
CA MET A 390 3.25 24.39 7.67
C MET A 390 4.38 25.16 6.97
N LEU A 391 4.34 25.28 5.64
CA LEU A 391 5.29 26.13 4.90
C LEU A 391 5.26 27.57 5.39
N LYS A 392 4.08 28.11 5.61
CA LYS A 392 3.88 29.44 6.17
C LYS A 392 4.42 29.55 7.60
N TYR A 393 4.11 28.58 8.45
CA TYR A 393 4.59 28.52 9.84
C TYR A 393 6.13 28.48 9.90
N LEU A 394 6.76 27.68 9.04
CA LEU A 394 8.21 27.55 8.97
C LEU A 394 8.89 28.73 8.25
N GLY A 395 8.13 29.63 7.62
CA GLY A 395 8.66 30.75 6.84
C GLY A 395 9.38 30.32 5.55
N MET A 396 9.00 29.18 4.98
CA MET A 396 9.61 28.63 3.76
C MET A 396 8.94 29.22 2.52
N ASN A 397 9.48 30.30 2.01
CA ASN A 397 8.94 31.07 0.89
C ASN A 397 9.73 30.95 -0.40
N ASN A 398 10.64 29.99 -0.51
CA ASN A 398 11.50 29.79 -1.68
C ASN A 398 12.27 31.05 -2.12
N ARG A 399 12.83 31.78 -1.17
CA ARG A 399 13.61 33.00 -1.45
C ARG A 399 14.86 32.67 -2.29
N PRO A 400 15.39 33.63 -3.09
CA PRO A 400 16.59 33.39 -3.88
C PRO A 400 17.78 32.88 -3.07
N GLU A 401 17.96 33.34 -1.85
CA GLU A 401 19.04 32.96 -0.94
C GLU A 401 18.86 31.58 -0.30
N ASP A 402 17.66 31.02 -0.29
CA ASP A 402 17.41 29.70 0.28
C ASP A 402 18.06 28.61 -0.57
N LYS A 403 18.80 27.72 0.07
CA LYS A 403 19.43 26.55 -0.59
C LYS A 403 18.41 25.46 -0.89
N VAL A 404 17.34 25.38 -0.10
CA VAL A 404 16.28 24.38 -0.20
C VAL A 404 14.99 25.04 -0.67
N LYS A 405 14.46 24.57 -1.78
CA LYS A 405 13.17 24.99 -2.32
C LYS A 405 12.18 23.86 -2.19
N VAL A 406 10.92 24.18 -1.84
CA VAL A 406 9.83 23.20 -1.73
C VAL A 406 8.78 23.52 -2.79
N ILE A 407 8.40 22.51 -3.55
CA ILE A 407 7.34 22.59 -4.56
C ILE A 407 6.27 21.57 -4.22
N PHE A 408 5.09 22.06 -3.89
CA PHE A 408 3.93 21.23 -3.63
C PHE A 408 3.19 20.95 -4.93
N VAL A 409 3.07 19.66 -5.27
CA VAL A 409 2.35 19.14 -6.44
C VAL A 409 1.10 18.41 -5.94
N PRO A 410 -0.05 19.11 -5.78
CA PRO A 410 -1.21 18.57 -5.06
C PRO A 410 -2.16 17.75 -5.93
N CYS A 411 -1.69 17.21 -7.04
CA CYS A 411 -2.50 16.44 -7.99
C CYS A 411 -1.99 15.03 -8.18
N TYR A 412 -2.86 14.17 -8.72
CA TYR A 412 -2.43 12.87 -9.24
C TYR A 412 -1.58 13.05 -10.49
N GLN A 413 -0.45 12.36 -10.54
CA GLN A 413 0.48 12.39 -11.66
C GLN A 413 0.08 11.31 -12.67
N ASP A 414 -0.95 11.61 -13.44
CA ASP A 414 -1.58 10.73 -14.44
C ASP A 414 -1.09 10.95 -15.88
N GLY A 415 -0.14 11.86 -16.05
CA GLY A 415 0.39 12.26 -17.36
C GLY A 415 -0.36 13.40 -18.02
N LYS A 416 -1.44 13.92 -17.42
CA LYS A 416 -2.32 14.96 -17.98
C LYS A 416 -2.65 16.07 -16.97
N ASP A 417 -1.83 16.23 -15.95
CA ASP A 417 -2.06 17.18 -14.87
C ASP A 417 -2.02 18.66 -15.28
N GLY A 418 -1.53 18.96 -16.47
CA GLY A 418 -1.47 20.32 -17.02
C GLY A 418 -0.18 21.09 -16.68
N ILE A 419 0.69 20.58 -15.85
CA ILE A 419 1.98 21.19 -15.44
C ILE A 419 3.15 20.27 -15.76
N LEU A 420 3.28 19.15 -15.06
CA LEU A 420 4.36 18.18 -15.27
C LEU A 420 4.06 17.26 -16.46
N ASN A 421 2.83 16.86 -16.63
CA ASN A 421 2.34 16.00 -17.70
C ASN A 421 3.16 14.71 -17.85
N LYS A 422 3.50 14.12 -16.72
CA LYS A 422 4.22 12.85 -16.60
C LYS A 422 3.51 11.93 -15.63
N HIS A 423 3.55 10.63 -15.91
CA HIS A 423 3.12 9.64 -14.92
C HIS A 423 4.08 9.60 -13.73
N TYR A 424 3.58 9.22 -12.57
CA TYR A 424 4.35 9.13 -11.34
C TYR A 424 5.66 8.35 -11.51
N TYR A 425 5.62 7.17 -12.14
CA TYR A 425 6.82 6.36 -12.35
C TYR A 425 7.85 7.00 -13.30
N ASP A 426 7.41 7.85 -14.22
CA ASP A 426 8.33 8.61 -15.05
C ASP A 426 8.99 9.77 -14.30
N LEU A 427 8.33 10.33 -13.28
CA LEU A 427 8.87 11.42 -12.47
C LEU A 427 9.85 10.95 -11.41
N ILE A 428 9.55 9.84 -10.73
CA ILE A 428 10.43 9.30 -9.68
C ILE A 428 11.85 8.99 -10.21
N LEU A 429 11.97 8.61 -11.48
CA LEU A 429 13.25 8.44 -12.16
C LEU A 429 14.13 9.69 -12.10
N GLY A 430 13.54 10.88 -12.04
CA GLY A 430 14.24 12.16 -11.97
C GLY A 430 14.78 12.51 -10.60
N GLU A 431 14.33 11.85 -9.55
CA GLU A 431 14.79 12.11 -8.18
C GLU A 431 16.19 11.57 -7.95
N ASP A 432 16.96 12.26 -7.10
CA ASP A 432 18.26 11.82 -6.61
C ASP A 432 18.13 11.06 -5.30
N LEU A 433 17.13 11.42 -4.52
CA LEU A 433 16.82 10.84 -3.21
C LEU A 433 15.31 10.97 -2.96
N SER A 434 14.69 9.92 -2.44
CA SER A 434 13.30 9.96 -2.00
C SER A 434 13.21 9.84 -0.48
N VAL A 435 12.22 10.49 0.12
CA VAL A 435 12.04 10.53 1.58
C VAL A 435 10.61 10.14 1.93
N TYR A 436 10.47 9.03 2.66
CA TYR A 436 9.18 8.50 3.13
C TYR A 436 9.25 8.24 4.64
N PRO A 437 9.23 9.31 5.48
CA PRO A 437 9.45 9.19 6.91
C PRO A 437 8.15 8.85 7.66
N SER A 438 7.47 7.81 7.23
CA SER A 438 6.16 7.44 7.74
C SER A 438 6.17 7.13 9.24
N TYR A 439 5.14 7.60 9.92
CA TYR A 439 4.80 7.24 11.29
C TYR A 439 3.94 5.96 11.33
N TYR A 440 3.00 5.81 10.39
CA TYR A 440 2.14 4.63 10.28
C TYR A 440 2.16 4.10 8.84
N GLU A 441 2.87 3.00 8.63
CA GLU A 441 3.00 2.36 7.32
C GLU A 441 3.16 0.85 7.49
N PRO A 442 2.11 0.04 7.31
CA PRO A 442 2.18 -1.41 7.49
C PRO A 442 3.26 -2.09 6.63
N TRP A 443 3.43 -1.66 5.39
CA TRP A 443 4.53 -2.10 4.54
C TRP A 443 5.30 -0.91 3.96
N GLY A 444 4.79 -0.27 2.91
CA GLY A 444 5.41 0.85 2.22
C GLY A 444 5.85 0.50 0.80
N TYR A 445 4.92 0.52 -0.13
CA TYR A 445 5.24 0.35 -1.55
C TYR A 445 6.01 1.55 -2.12
N THR A 446 5.76 2.76 -1.65
CA THR A 446 6.45 3.95 -2.14
C THR A 446 7.97 3.89 -1.95
N PRO A 447 8.52 3.54 -0.76
CA PRO A 447 9.96 3.35 -0.64
C PRO A 447 10.49 2.15 -1.44
N LEU A 448 9.73 1.06 -1.54
CA LEU A 448 10.10 -0.11 -2.34
C LEU A 448 10.19 0.23 -3.83
N GLU A 449 9.20 0.93 -4.38
CA GLU A 449 9.20 1.39 -5.76
C GLU A 449 10.35 2.36 -6.04
N SER A 450 10.63 3.26 -5.10
CA SER A 450 11.74 4.20 -5.20
C SER A 450 13.09 3.47 -5.39
N VAL A 451 13.40 2.50 -4.53
CA VAL A 451 14.65 1.73 -4.67
C VAL A 451 14.66 0.86 -5.92
N ALA A 452 13.50 0.38 -6.38
CA ALA A 452 13.38 -0.33 -7.66
C ALA A 452 13.77 0.56 -8.85
N PHE A 453 13.43 1.84 -8.80
CA PHE A 453 13.87 2.86 -9.77
C PHE A 453 15.31 3.37 -9.52
N ARG A 454 16.08 2.69 -8.71
CA ARG A 454 17.46 3.04 -8.34
C ARG A 454 17.57 4.42 -7.69
N VAL A 455 16.57 4.81 -6.93
CA VAL A 455 16.59 6.05 -6.15
C VAL A 455 16.88 5.70 -4.70
N PRO A 456 18.01 6.15 -4.14
CA PRO A 456 18.29 5.99 -2.72
C PRO A 456 17.17 6.59 -1.89
N THR A 457 16.82 5.94 -0.78
CA THR A 457 15.58 6.23 -0.07
C THR A 457 15.81 6.35 1.43
N ILE A 458 15.18 7.37 2.03
CA ILE A 458 15.10 7.53 3.49
C ILE A 458 13.69 7.08 3.92
N THR A 459 13.61 6.20 4.91
CA THR A 459 12.38 5.75 5.53
C THR A 459 12.56 5.59 7.04
N THR A 460 11.57 5.03 7.74
CA THR A 460 11.66 4.79 9.19
C THR A 460 11.46 3.31 9.52
N ASP A 461 11.82 2.92 10.74
CA ASP A 461 11.55 1.58 11.27
C ASP A 461 10.11 1.38 11.75
N LEU A 462 9.25 2.40 11.66
CA LEU A 462 7.79 2.29 11.80
C LEU A 462 7.10 1.93 10.47
N ALA A 463 7.81 1.93 9.36
CA ALA A 463 7.36 1.34 8.11
C ALA A 463 7.80 -0.13 8.03
N GLY A 464 6.91 -1.02 7.63
CA GLY A 464 7.24 -2.45 7.51
C GLY A 464 8.42 -2.70 6.58
N PHE A 465 8.50 -1.99 5.45
CA PHE A 465 9.63 -2.03 4.52
C PHE A 465 10.94 -1.62 5.20
N GLY A 466 10.94 -0.52 5.96
CA GLY A 466 12.14 -0.05 6.67
C GLY A 466 12.63 -1.06 7.70
N LEU A 467 11.71 -1.62 8.49
CA LEU A 467 12.05 -2.64 9.46
C LEU A 467 12.59 -3.92 8.79
N TRP A 468 12.02 -4.31 7.65
CA TRP A 468 12.54 -5.41 6.84
C TRP A 468 13.95 -5.13 6.32
N VAL A 469 14.21 -3.92 5.81
CA VAL A 469 15.56 -3.52 5.35
C VAL A 469 16.59 -3.66 6.47
N ASN A 470 16.24 -3.26 7.70
CA ASN A 470 17.11 -3.44 8.87
C ASN A 470 17.47 -4.91 9.15
N SER A 471 16.65 -5.85 8.71
CA SER A 471 16.92 -7.29 8.85
C SER A 471 17.88 -7.85 7.80
N LEU A 472 18.15 -7.09 6.74
CA LEU A 472 19.06 -7.50 5.66
C LEU A 472 20.51 -7.38 6.08
N LYS A 473 21.33 -8.29 5.57
CA LYS A 473 22.78 -8.22 5.77
C LYS A 473 23.37 -7.04 5.00
N ASN A 474 24.37 -6.40 5.57
CA ASN A 474 25.11 -5.28 4.96
C ASN A 474 24.24 -4.06 4.64
N GLN A 475 23.29 -3.74 5.50
CA GLN A 475 22.52 -2.50 5.43
C GLN A 475 22.92 -1.59 6.60
N HIS A 476 23.64 -0.51 6.31
CA HIS A 476 24.23 0.38 7.30
C HIS A 476 23.90 1.86 7.08
N GLY A 477 22.94 2.15 6.20
CA GLY A 477 22.50 3.50 5.90
C GLY A 477 22.45 3.82 4.42
N ILE A 478 22.45 5.12 4.09
CA ILE A 478 22.22 5.60 2.72
C ILE A 478 23.27 5.08 1.73
N ASP A 479 24.50 4.83 2.17
CA ASP A 479 25.57 4.28 1.32
C ASP A 479 25.23 2.87 0.78
N ASP A 480 24.32 2.17 1.43
CA ASP A 480 23.79 0.88 0.99
C ASP A 480 22.43 0.99 0.28
N GLY A 481 22.00 2.21 -0.03
CA GLY A 481 20.80 2.51 -0.81
C GLY A 481 19.57 2.90 -0.01
N VAL A 482 19.50 2.58 1.28
CA VAL A 482 18.36 2.90 2.16
C VAL A 482 18.86 3.37 3.51
N GLU A 483 18.41 4.54 3.92
CA GLU A 483 18.53 5.02 5.30
C GLU A 483 17.26 4.70 6.05
N VAL A 484 17.34 3.93 7.13
CA VAL A 484 16.22 3.61 8.01
C VAL A 484 16.40 4.34 9.32
N LEU A 485 15.60 5.37 9.55
CA LEU A 485 15.67 6.16 10.78
C LEU A 485 14.81 5.52 11.87
N HIS A 486 15.34 5.51 13.09
CA HIS A 486 14.53 5.13 14.25
C HIS A 486 13.47 6.20 14.51
N SER A 487 12.20 5.79 14.57
CA SER A 487 11.07 6.66 14.88
C SER A 487 10.25 6.12 16.05
N SER A 488 9.70 7.03 16.84
CA SER A 488 8.81 6.74 17.96
C SER A 488 7.77 7.86 18.09
N ASP A 489 6.88 7.76 19.10
CA ASP A 489 5.89 8.81 19.33
C ASP A 489 6.49 10.15 19.79
N TYR A 490 7.70 10.15 20.34
CA TYR A 490 8.29 11.32 21.01
C TYR A 490 9.66 11.76 20.48
N ASN A 491 10.13 11.20 19.36
CA ASN A 491 11.45 11.57 18.81
C ASN A 491 11.37 12.30 17.47
N TYR A 492 10.31 13.07 17.26
CA TYR A 492 10.08 13.86 16.06
C TYR A 492 11.30 14.72 15.66
N SER A 493 11.94 15.37 16.63
CA SER A 493 13.11 16.21 16.39
C SER A 493 14.30 15.42 15.89
N GLU A 494 14.56 14.25 16.47
CA GLU A 494 15.65 13.36 16.06
C GLU A 494 15.42 12.80 14.65
N VAL A 495 14.18 12.48 14.29
CA VAL A 495 13.83 12.04 12.93
C VAL A 495 14.06 13.17 11.93
N ALA A 496 13.61 14.39 12.24
CA ALA A 496 13.85 15.56 11.39
C ALA A 496 15.35 15.82 11.18
N ASP A 497 16.17 15.74 12.23
CA ASP A 497 17.62 15.88 12.14
C ASP A 497 18.25 14.73 11.35
N GLY A 498 17.80 13.50 11.53
CA GLY A 498 18.27 12.34 10.78
C GLY A 498 18.03 12.48 9.27
N ILE A 499 16.86 12.96 8.86
CA ILE A 499 16.58 13.24 7.44
C ILE A 499 17.53 14.34 6.93
N LYS A 500 17.61 15.46 7.65
CA LYS A 500 18.50 16.59 7.32
C LYS A 500 19.96 16.12 7.18
N ASP A 501 20.48 15.40 8.13
CA ASP A 501 21.87 14.94 8.15
C ASP A 501 22.16 13.98 6.99
N THR A 502 21.23 13.08 6.68
CA THR A 502 21.37 12.16 5.56
C THR A 502 21.39 12.89 4.21
N ILE A 503 20.53 13.89 4.02
CA ILE A 503 20.52 14.69 2.78
C ILE A 503 21.80 15.52 2.67
N ALA A 504 22.25 16.15 3.76
CA ALA A 504 23.49 16.91 3.79
C ALA A 504 24.71 16.03 3.45
N LEU A 505 24.79 14.84 4.05
CA LEU A 505 25.82 13.84 3.73
C LEU A 505 25.76 13.42 2.26
N PHE A 506 24.57 13.11 1.74
CA PHE A 506 24.38 12.71 0.35
C PHE A 506 24.85 13.82 -0.63
N SER A 507 24.65 15.08 -0.28
CA SER A 507 25.09 16.23 -1.08
C SER A 507 26.61 16.33 -1.26
N THR A 508 27.40 15.62 -0.45
CA THR A 508 28.85 15.59 -0.52
C THR A 508 29.42 14.45 -1.37
N LYS A 509 28.55 13.51 -1.78
CA LYS A 509 28.98 12.31 -2.51
C LYS A 509 29.40 12.64 -3.95
N THR A 510 30.40 11.94 -4.41
CA THR A 510 30.86 12.00 -5.81
C THR A 510 29.90 11.23 -6.72
N ASP A 511 29.98 11.51 -8.01
CA ASP A 511 29.14 10.79 -9.02
C ASP A 511 29.39 9.27 -9.00
N ALA A 512 30.63 8.85 -8.76
CA ALA A 512 30.98 7.44 -8.64
C ALA A 512 30.33 6.77 -7.41
N GLU A 513 30.37 7.45 -6.26
CA GLU A 513 29.69 6.99 -5.04
C GLU A 513 28.17 6.94 -5.24
N ILE A 514 27.56 7.98 -5.82
CA ILE A 514 26.12 8.02 -6.11
C ILE A 514 25.73 6.87 -7.04
N LYS A 515 26.50 6.59 -8.07
CA LYS A 515 26.25 5.47 -8.98
C LYS A 515 26.25 4.13 -8.26
N GLU A 516 27.17 3.92 -7.33
CA GLU A 516 27.22 2.68 -6.53
C GLU A 516 26.06 2.62 -5.53
N ILE A 517 25.71 3.71 -4.87
CA ILE A 517 24.54 3.79 -3.98
C ILE A 517 23.25 3.44 -4.73
N ARG A 518 23.07 3.98 -5.93
CA ARG A 518 21.89 3.69 -6.80
C ARG A 518 21.82 2.21 -7.18
N LYS A 519 22.96 1.58 -7.45
CA LYS A 519 23.04 0.15 -7.72
C LYS A 519 22.63 -0.68 -6.49
N ARG A 520 23.11 -0.30 -5.31
CA ARG A 520 22.76 -0.97 -4.05
C ARG A 520 21.28 -0.81 -3.71
N ALA A 521 20.68 0.35 -3.97
CA ALA A 521 19.25 0.55 -3.84
C ALA A 521 18.45 -0.47 -4.70
N ALA A 522 18.84 -0.65 -5.96
CA ALA A 522 18.21 -1.66 -6.83
C ALA A 522 18.39 -3.09 -6.32
N GLN A 523 19.53 -3.40 -5.69
CA GLN A 523 19.77 -4.73 -5.09
C GLN A 523 18.87 -4.99 -3.87
N VAL A 524 18.52 -3.95 -3.11
CA VAL A 524 17.51 -4.07 -2.03
C VAL A 524 16.15 -4.43 -2.63
N ALA A 525 15.72 -3.72 -3.67
CA ALA A 525 14.45 -3.99 -4.34
C ALA A 525 14.36 -5.41 -4.90
N GLU A 526 15.45 -5.92 -5.49
CA GLU A 526 15.50 -7.27 -6.05
C GLU A 526 15.18 -8.36 -5.02
N GLN A 527 15.59 -8.15 -3.76
CA GLN A 527 15.30 -9.09 -2.67
C GLN A 527 13.83 -9.12 -2.27
N ALA A 528 13.04 -8.14 -2.66
CA ALA A 528 11.60 -8.06 -2.40
C ALA A 528 10.73 -8.55 -3.57
N LEU A 529 11.31 -9.10 -4.63
CA LEU A 529 10.54 -9.70 -5.72
C LEU A 529 9.73 -10.90 -5.24
N TRP A 530 8.57 -11.13 -5.84
CA TRP A 530 7.69 -12.24 -5.48
C TRP A 530 8.35 -13.61 -5.55
N LYS A 531 9.32 -13.82 -6.45
CA LYS A 531 10.10 -15.08 -6.47
C LYS A 531 10.78 -15.39 -5.13
N HIS A 532 11.05 -14.38 -4.29
CA HIS A 532 11.60 -14.56 -2.95
C HIS A 532 10.49 -14.61 -1.89
N PHE A 533 9.54 -13.70 -1.91
CA PHE A 533 8.53 -13.58 -0.86
C PHE A 533 7.40 -14.61 -0.95
N ILE A 534 7.20 -15.25 -2.11
CA ILE A 534 6.17 -16.29 -2.26
C ILE A 534 6.39 -17.48 -1.32
N GLN A 535 7.62 -17.71 -0.87
CA GLN A 535 7.97 -18.82 0.04
C GLN A 535 7.17 -18.76 1.34
N TYR A 536 6.94 -17.56 1.86
CA TYR A 536 6.16 -17.37 3.10
C TYR A 536 4.69 -17.74 2.91
N TYR A 537 4.13 -17.58 1.72
CA TYR A 537 2.79 -18.07 1.38
C TYR A 537 2.70 -19.58 1.40
N TYR A 538 3.73 -20.25 0.92
CA TYR A 538 3.78 -21.73 0.96
C TYR A 538 3.85 -22.25 2.40
N GLU A 539 4.55 -21.57 3.28
CA GLU A 539 4.54 -21.87 4.72
C GLU A 539 3.15 -21.66 5.33
N ALA A 540 2.46 -20.57 4.98
CA ALA A 540 1.11 -20.31 5.44
C ALA A 540 0.11 -21.36 4.95
N TYR A 541 0.23 -21.81 3.71
CA TYR A 541 -0.60 -22.91 3.16
C TYR A 541 -0.37 -24.22 3.93
N ASP A 542 0.87 -24.58 4.21
CA ASP A 542 1.20 -25.78 5.01
C ASP A 542 0.58 -25.73 6.40
N ILE A 543 0.72 -24.59 7.10
CA ILE A 543 0.15 -24.39 8.44
C ILE A 543 -1.37 -24.50 8.38
N ALA A 544 -2.02 -23.79 7.45
CA ALA A 544 -3.47 -23.80 7.32
C ALA A 544 -4.01 -25.21 7.04
N LEU A 545 -3.42 -25.92 6.10
CA LEU A 545 -3.83 -27.29 5.74
C LEU A 545 -3.66 -28.26 6.90
N ARG A 546 -2.56 -28.20 7.63
CA ARG A 546 -2.33 -29.05 8.82
C ARG A 546 -3.32 -28.73 9.95
N ASN A 547 -3.61 -27.48 10.20
CA ASN A 547 -4.55 -27.07 11.23
C ASN A 547 -5.99 -27.41 10.86
N ALA A 548 -6.38 -27.26 9.60
CA ALA A 548 -7.69 -27.71 9.11
C ALA A 548 -7.89 -29.22 9.31
N MET A 549 -6.87 -30.04 8.99
CA MET A 549 -6.91 -31.48 9.23
C MET A 549 -7.09 -31.81 10.72
N LYS A 550 -6.38 -31.09 11.61
CA LYS A 550 -6.55 -31.29 13.07
C LYS A 550 -7.94 -30.89 13.54
N ARG A 551 -8.47 -29.78 13.04
CA ARG A 551 -9.81 -29.28 13.38
C ARG A 551 -10.91 -30.26 12.98
N GLN A 552 -10.75 -31.00 11.89
CA GLN A 552 -11.68 -32.03 11.44
C GLN A 552 -11.64 -33.32 12.27
N LEU A 553 -10.52 -33.59 12.93
CA LEU A 553 -10.31 -34.77 13.76
C LEU A 553 -10.72 -34.60 15.22
N GLY A 554 -10.89 -33.36 15.69
CA GLY A 554 -11.29 -33.02 17.06
C GLY A 554 -12.72 -32.64 17.19
#